data_63e4c74243bdd5aff31f43977e9a3521
#
_entry.id   63e4c74243bdd5aff31f43977e9a3521
#
_cell.length_a   1.000
_cell.length_b   1.000
_cell.length_c   1.000
_cell.angle_alpha   90.00
_cell.angle_beta   90.00
_cell.angle_gamma   90.00
#
_symmetry.space_group_name_H-M   'P 1'
#
loop_
_entity.id
_entity.type
_entity.pdbx_description
1 polymer ?
#
loop_
_entity_poly.entity_id
_entity_poly.type
_entity_poly.pdbx_seq_one_letter_code
_entity_poly.pdbx_strand_id
1 'polypeptide(L)'
;MGNSYFSFKQFTINQNNCAMKVTTDACLFGAWANSKIQSTETLLDIGAGTGLLSLMLSQNRSVKIDAIEIESACHGQLCLNIDGSPFNSSINPILGDIKDWETDRPYQTIVSNPPFYEKQLRSEQASVNLARHADGLTLHSLFFHAKRLMSSQGFFYILMPFYRKAECLEIASQFGLFPASIADVKQSPFHDPFRVMIQFSARTDNAEIETIIIKKNASDYADAFKLLLEQYYVNL
;
A
#
# COMPACT_ATOMS: atom_id res chain seq x y z
N MET A 1 -0.44 23.02 9.99
CA MET A 1 -0.37 22.63 8.58
C MET A 1 0.57 21.44 8.48
N GLY A 2 0.18 20.34 7.83
CA GLY A 2 1.08 19.21 7.62
C GLY A 2 2.19 19.60 6.64
N ASN A 3 3.36 18.95 6.72
CA ASN A 3 4.47 19.20 5.81
C ASN A 3 4.04 18.96 4.35
N SER A 4 4.51 19.81 3.44
CA SER A 4 4.24 19.70 2.00
C SER A 4 5.03 18.56 1.35
N TYR A 5 6.03 18.03 2.02
CA TYR A 5 6.89 16.94 1.54
C TYR A 5 7.36 16.05 2.69
N PHE A 6 7.82 14.85 2.33
CA PHE A 6 8.53 13.92 3.23
C PHE A 6 9.79 13.39 2.53
N SER A 7 10.95 13.55 3.19
CA SER A 7 12.25 13.13 2.62
C SER A 7 12.66 11.76 3.15
N PHE A 8 12.98 10.88 2.23
CA PHE A 8 13.64 9.59 2.46
C PHE A 8 15.13 9.70 2.09
N LYS A 9 15.92 8.67 2.38
CA LYS A 9 17.35 8.65 2.06
C LYS A 9 17.63 8.77 0.56
N GLN A 10 16.79 8.21 -0.30
CA GLN A 10 17.03 8.14 -1.74
C GLN A 10 16.04 8.95 -2.58
N PHE A 11 14.91 9.39 -2.02
CA PHE A 11 13.89 10.15 -2.74
C PHE A 11 13.11 11.07 -1.79
N THR A 12 12.35 11.98 -2.36
CA THR A 12 11.43 12.86 -1.62
C THR A 12 10.02 12.71 -2.18
N ILE A 13 9.03 12.60 -1.31
CA ILE A 13 7.62 12.63 -1.66
C ILE A 13 7.07 14.03 -1.44
N ASN A 14 6.72 14.72 -2.51
CA ASN A 14 5.87 15.91 -2.47
C ASN A 14 4.41 15.47 -2.39
N GLN A 15 3.58 16.16 -1.60
CA GLN A 15 2.24 15.67 -1.27
C GLN A 15 1.18 16.77 -1.20
N ASN A 16 1.37 17.88 -1.92
CA ASN A 16 0.47 19.02 -1.86
C ASN A 16 -0.88 18.74 -2.54
N ASN A 17 -0.88 17.98 -3.62
CA ASN A 17 -2.02 17.74 -4.49
C ASN A 17 -2.73 16.42 -4.25
N CYS A 18 -2.33 15.64 -3.23
CA CYS A 18 -2.97 14.39 -2.86
C CYS A 18 -3.71 14.51 -1.53
N ALA A 19 -4.89 13.92 -1.45
CA ALA A 19 -5.70 13.89 -0.25
C ALA A 19 -5.01 13.09 0.88
N MET A 20 -4.37 11.96 0.53
CA MET A 20 -3.67 11.13 1.49
C MET A 20 -2.20 11.56 1.59
N LYS A 21 -1.79 11.90 2.80
CA LYS A 21 -0.40 12.25 3.11
C LYS A 21 0.42 10.99 3.45
N VAL A 22 1.75 11.11 3.38
CA VAL A 22 2.65 10.07 3.89
C VAL A 22 2.38 9.85 5.38
N THR A 23 2.14 8.62 5.76
CA THR A 23 1.89 8.19 7.14
C THR A 23 2.89 7.11 7.55
N THR A 24 3.15 7.00 8.85
CA THR A 24 4.11 6.01 9.39
C THR A 24 3.71 4.57 9.06
N ASP A 25 2.41 4.26 9.09
CA ASP A 25 1.88 2.94 8.75
C ASP A 25 2.03 2.61 7.26
N ALA A 26 1.86 3.59 6.35
CA ALA A 26 2.12 3.40 4.93
C ALA A 26 3.62 3.17 4.63
N CYS A 27 4.52 3.90 5.31
CA CYS A 27 5.97 3.66 5.20
C CYS A 27 6.36 2.28 5.74
N LEU A 28 5.79 1.91 6.91
CA LEU A 28 6.00 0.57 7.49
C LEU A 28 5.52 -0.53 6.54
N PHE A 29 4.35 -0.32 5.91
CA PHE A 29 3.81 -1.27 4.95
C PHE A 29 4.72 -1.43 3.72
N GLY A 30 5.20 -0.34 3.13
CA GLY A 30 6.16 -0.40 2.02
C GLY A 30 7.42 -1.16 2.39
N ALA A 31 7.99 -0.91 3.57
CA ALA A 31 9.18 -1.59 4.08
C ALA A 31 8.94 -3.08 4.37
N TRP A 32 7.81 -3.40 5.01
CA TRP A 32 7.40 -4.78 5.29
C TRP A 32 7.16 -5.58 4.01
N ALA A 33 6.39 -5.03 3.06
CA ALA A 33 6.18 -5.68 1.77
C ALA A 33 7.51 -5.92 1.05
N ASN A 34 8.41 -4.91 1.06
CA ASN A 34 9.74 -5.05 0.47
C ASN A 34 10.56 -6.18 1.11
N SER A 35 10.45 -6.40 2.42
CA SER A 35 11.17 -7.48 3.14
C SER A 35 10.65 -8.88 2.79
N LYS A 36 9.36 -9.01 2.41
CA LYS A 36 8.73 -10.28 2.04
C LYS A 36 8.90 -10.61 0.55
N ILE A 37 9.12 -9.61 -0.31
CA ILE A 37 9.33 -9.83 -1.75
C ILE A 37 10.76 -10.32 -1.98
N GLN A 38 10.91 -11.60 -2.31
CA GLN A 38 12.23 -12.19 -2.60
C GLN A 38 12.73 -11.82 -4.00
N SER A 39 11.88 -11.99 -5.01
CA SER A 39 12.15 -11.58 -6.39
C SER A 39 10.85 -11.20 -7.08
N THR A 40 10.88 -10.15 -7.89
CA THR A 40 9.76 -9.75 -8.74
C THR A 40 10.30 -8.95 -9.93
N GLU A 41 9.78 -9.22 -11.11
CA GLU A 41 10.12 -8.47 -12.33
C GLU A 41 9.02 -7.46 -12.65
N THR A 42 7.77 -7.77 -12.26
CA THR A 42 6.58 -6.97 -12.55
C THR A 42 5.77 -6.73 -11.29
N LEU A 43 5.46 -5.46 -11.03
CA LEU A 43 4.69 -5.03 -9.87
C LEU A 43 3.59 -4.05 -10.29
N LEU A 44 2.42 -4.19 -9.69
CA LEU A 44 1.30 -3.26 -9.82
C LEU A 44 1.03 -2.58 -8.47
N ASP A 45 1.01 -1.26 -8.46
CA ASP A 45 0.59 -0.43 -7.32
C ASP A 45 -0.81 0.13 -7.61
N ILE A 46 -1.83 -0.41 -6.92
CA ILE A 46 -3.24 -0.04 -7.13
C ILE A 46 -3.61 1.10 -6.18
N GLY A 47 -3.97 2.25 -6.75
CA GLY A 47 -4.22 3.48 -6.00
C GLY A 47 -2.90 4.07 -5.49
N ALA A 48 -1.96 4.30 -6.42
CA ALA A 48 -0.58 4.66 -6.13
C ALA A 48 -0.42 5.99 -5.35
N GLY A 49 -1.42 6.86 -5.43
CA GLY A 49 -1.42 8.11 -4.69
C GLY A 49 -0.21 8.98 -5.05
N THR A 50 0.58 9.32 -4.05
CA THR A 50 1.83 10.09 -4.23
C THR A 50 2.99 9.27 -4.83
N GLY A 51 2.83 7.96 -5.02
CA GLY A 51 3.88 7.04 -5.46
C GLY A 51 4.76 6.50 -4.33
N LEU A 52 4.34 6.65 -3.07
CA LEU A 52 5.13 6.22 -1.91
C LEU A 52 5.53 4.74 -2.00
N LEU A 53 4.57 3.85 -2.22
CA LEU A 53 4.85 2.41 -2.28
C LEU A 53 5.70 2.06 -3.49
N SER A 54 5.37 2.62 -4.67
CA SER A 54 6.14 2.42 -5.90
C SER A 54 7.61 2.82 -5.73
N LEU A 55 7.90 3.98 -5.12
CA LEU A 55 9.26 4.45 -4.89
C LEU A 55 10.00 3.61 -3.83
N MET A 56 9.33 3.24 -2.74
CA MET A 56 9.92 2.37 -1.72
C MET A 56 10.27 0.98 -2.28
N LEU A 57 9.39 0.42 -3.11
CA LEU A 57 9.56 -0.93 -3.68
C LEU A 57 10.52 -0.97 -4.86
N SER A 58 10.84 0.17 -5.48
CA SER A 58 11.91 0.28 -6.49
C SER A 58 13.29 0.32 -5.88
N GLN A 59 13.41 0.65 -4.58
CA GLN A 59 14.70 0.77 -3.93
C GLN A 59 15.38 -0.59 -3.82
N ASN A 60 16.65 -0.67 -4.25
CA ASN A 60 17.50 -1.87 -4.17
C ASN A 60 17.02 -3.08 -4.99
N ARG A 61 16.19 -2.88 -6.03
CA ARG A 61 15.77 -3.97 -6.92
C ARG A 61 15.56 -3.51 -8.36
N SER A 62 15.71 -4.46 -9.28
CA SER A 62 15.35 -4.28 -10.68
C SER A 62 13.93 -4.79 -10.89
N VAL A 63 12.95 -3.90 -10.89
CA VAL A 63 11.53 -4.21 -11.05
C VAL A 63 10.88 -3.21 -11.99
N LYS A 64 9.89 -3.64 -12.78
CA LYS A 64 9.01 -2.74 -13.54
C LYS A 64 7.70 -2.59 -12.79
N ILE A 65 7.35 -1.35 -12.46
CA ILE A 65 6.17 -1.02 -11.67
C ILE A 65 5.19 -0.24 -12.54
N ASP A 66 3.96 -0.73 -12.66
CA ASP A 66 2.83 0.05 -13.13
C ASP A 66 2.12 0.64 -11.89
N ALA A 67 2.04 1.96 -11.83
CA ALA A 67 1.48 2.71 -10.72
C ALA A 67 0.17 3.38 -11.16
N ILE A 68 -0.99 2.77 -10.83
CA ILE A 68 -2.29 3.25 -11.29
C ILE A 68 -2.91 4.17 -10.24
N GLU A 69 -3.33 5.35 -10.69
CA GLU A 69 -4.02 6.35 -9.88
C GLU A 69 -5.20 6.92 -10.67
N ILE A 70 -6.40 6.94 -10.06
CA ILE A 70 -7.63 7.39 -10.70
C ILE A 70 -7.81 8.91 -10.64
N GLU A 71 -7.29 9.55 -9.58
CA GLU A 71 -7.45 10.99 -9.39
C GLU A 71 -6.38 11.76 -10.15
N SER A 72 -6.79 12.58 -11.12
CA SER A 72 -5.87 13.31 -12.00
C SER A 72 -4.90 14.23 -11.26
N ALA A 73 -5.34 14.92 -10.20
CA ALA A 73 -4.47 15.80 -9.41
C ALA A 73 -3.38 15.01 -8.66
N CYS A 74 -3.75 13.84 -8.11
CA CYS A 74 -2.83 12.96 -7.43
C CYS A 74 -1.87 12.26 -8.42
N HIS A 75 -2.36 11.85 -9.58
CA HIS A 75 -1.54 11.33 -10.67
C HIS A 75 -0.48 12.34 -11.14
N GLY A 76 -0.86 13.63 -11.28
CA GLY A 76 0.12 14.68 -11.58
C GLY A 76 1.22 14.77 -10.52
N GLN A 77 0.87 14.62 -9.22
CA GLN A 77 1.85 14.56 -8.13
C GLN A 77 2.70 13.29 -8.17
N LEU A 78 2.11 12.14 -8.51
CA LEU A 78 2.81 10.87 -8.73
C LEU A 78 3.90 11.02 -9.79
N CYS A 79 3.57 11.59 -10.95
CA CYS A 79 4.53 11.83 -12.04
C CYS A 79 5.71 12.69 -11.55
N LEU A 80 5.44 13.82 -10.89
CA LEU A 80 6.48 14.71 -10.38
C LEU A 80 7.40 14.03 -9.36
N ASN A 81 6.87 13.18 -8.49
CA ASN A 81 7.65 12.45 -7.50
C ASN A 81 8.53 11.37 -8.16
N ILE A 82 8.01 10.67 -9.18
CA ILE A 82 8.76 9.67 -9.95
C ILE A 82 9.88 10.36 -10.72
N ASP A 83 9.58 11.44 -11.46
CA ASP A 83 10.57 12.17 -12.26
C ASP A 83 11.70 12.74 -11.42
N GLY A 84 11.39 13.18 -10.20
CA GLY A 84 12.37 13.68 -9.23
C GLY A 84 13.15 12.60 -8.49
N SER A 85 12.94 11.31 -8.79
CA SER A 85 13.56 10.17 -8.11
C SER A 85 14.61 9.47 -9.01
N PRO A 86 15.54 8.69 -8.42
CA PRO A 86 16.47 7.88 -9.20
C PRO A 86 15.80 6.64 -9.84
N PHE A 87 14.48 6.42 -9.62
CA PHE A 87 13.74 5.25 -10.05
C PHE A 87 12.79 5.50 -11.22
N ASN A 88 12.87 6.69 -11.85
CA ASN A 88 11.96 7.11 -12.92
C ASN A 88 11.87 6.14 -14.11
N SER A 89 12.97 5.46 -14.47
CA SER A 89 12.98 4.47 -15.55
C SER A 89 12.31 3.12 -15.20
N SER A 90 12.00 2.91 -13.93
CA SER A 90 11.43 1.65 -13.41
C SER A 90 9.93 1.73 -13.13
N ILE A 91 9.39 2.94 -12.99
CA ILE A 91 8.00 3.17 -12.60
C ILE A 91 7.27 3.86 -13.75
N ASN A 92 6.15 3.27 -14.16
CA ASN A 92 5.24 3.78 -15.18
C ASN A 92 3.97 4.32 -14.50
N PRO A 93 3.80 5.65 -14.36
CA PRO A 93 2.60 6.23 -13.79
C PRO A 93 1.44 6.17 -14.78
N ILE A 94 0.28 5.69 -14.35
CA ILE A 94 -0.89 5.48 -15.18
C ILE A 94 -2.08 6.21 -14.57
N LEU A 95 -2.67 7.14 -15.33
CA LEU A 95 -3.96 7.75 -14.97
C LEU A 95 -5.09 6.83 -15.45
N GLY A 96 -5.81 6.21 -14.54
CA GLY A 96 -6.90 5.30 -14.92
C GLY A 96 -7.60 4.62 -13.76
N ASP A 97 -8.74 4.01 -14.06
CA ASP A 97 -9.45 3.14 -13.12
C ASP A 97 -8.92 1.70 -13.29
N ILE A 98 -8.60 1.04 -12.17
CA ILE A 98 -8.18 -0.37 -12.18
C ILE A 98 -9.26 -1.31 -12.75
N LYS A 99 -10.52 -0.87 -12.74
CA LYS A 99 -11.63 -1.62 -13.29
C LYS A 99 -11.52 -1.78 -14.82
N ASP A 100 -10.94 -0.78 -15.48
CA ASP A 100 -10.76 -0.73 -16.93
C ASP A 100 -9.35 -1.14 -17.38
N TRP A 101 -8.45 -1.41 -16.37
CA TRP A 101 -7.08 -1.77 -16.68
C TRP A 101 -6.95 -3.21 -17.17
N GLU A 102 -6.32 -3.36 -18.32
CA GLU A 102 -6.00 -4.66 -18.92
C GLU A 102 -4.51 -4.77 -19.23
N THR A 103 -3.99 -5.97 -19.17
CA THR A 103 -2.59 -6.28 -19.48
C THR A 103 -2.46 -7.70 -20.01
N ASP A 104 -1.57 -7.91 -20.95
CA ASP A 104 -1.19 -9.23 -21.45
C ASP A 104 -0.19 -9.94 -20.52
N ARG A 105 0.36 -9.22 -19.55
CA ARG A 105 1.37 -9.74 -18.61
C ARG A 105 0.87 -9.68 -17.17
N PRO A 106 0.54 -10.82 -16.56
CA PRO A 106 0.12 -10.86 -15.18
C PRO A 106 1.27 -10.43 -14.25
N TYR A 107 0.91 -9.70 -13.17
CA TYR A 107 1.87 -9.21 -12.19
C TYR A 107 2.29 -10.28 -11.19
N GLN A 108 3.58 -10.35 -10.91
CA GLN A 108 4.12 -11.23 -9.86
C GLN A 108 3.87 -10.66 -8.46
N THR A 109 3.78 -9.34 -8.37
CA THR A 109 3.47 -8.64 -7.13
C THR A 109 2.43 -7.57 -7.38
N ILE A 110 1.43 -7.51 -6.51
CA ILE A 110 0.45 -6.43 -6.47
C ILE A 110 0.46 -5.84 -5.06
N VAL A 111 0.43 -4.52 -4.97
CA VAL A 111 0.33 -3.81 -3.68
C VAL A 111 -0.82 -2.83 -3.71
N SER A 112 -1.45 -2.58 -2.55
CA SER A 112 -2.44 -1.52 -2.40
C SER A 112 -2.50 -1.03 -0.96
N ASN A 113 -2.58 0.29 -0.81
CA ASN A 113 -2.99 0.94 0.43
C ASN A 113 -4.29 1.73 0.13
N PRO A 114 -5.43 1.04 0.06
CA PRO A 114 -6.67 1.65 -0.39
C PRO A 114 -7.22 2.65 0.64
N PRO A 115 -8.00 3.68 0.23
CA PRO A 115 -8.66 4.57 1.18
C PRO A 115 -9.70 3.81 2.01
N PHE A 116 -9.70 4.03 3.34
CA PHE A 116 -10.52 3.27 4.31
C PHE A 116 -11.85 3.95 4.65
N TYR A 117 -12.36 4.88 3.86
CA TYR A 117 -13.47 5.79 4.21
C TYR A 117 -14.88 5.19 4.10
N GLU A 118 -15.07 3.90 4.26
CA GLU A 118 -16.40 3.32 4.32
C GLU A 118 -16.99 3.47 5.74
N LYS A 119 -17.76 4.53 6.03
CA LYS A 119 -18.70 4.73 7.16
C LYS A 119 -18.41 5.76 8.27
N GLN A 120 -17.47 6.68 8.16
CA GLN A 120 -17.24 7.62 9.30
C GLN A 120 -17.46 9.12 9.04
N LEU A 121 -18.20 9.58 8.04
CA LEU A 121 -18.55 11.00 7.94
C LEU A 121 -20.05 11.20 7.67
N ARG A 122 -20.84 11.29 8.76
CA ARG A 122 -22.14 11.97 8.74
C ARG A 122 -21.89 13.48 8.86
N SER A 123 -21.49 14.14 7.79
CA SER A 123 -21.56 15.59 7.64
C SER A 123 -22.28 15.93 6.34
N GLU A 124 -22.95 17.08 6.27
CA GLU A 124 -23.74 17.48 5.09
C GLU A 124 -22.91 17.62 3.79
N GLN A 125 -21.59 17.73 3.89
CA GLN A 125 -20.65 17.59 2.75
C GLN A 125 -20.47 16.13 2.30
N ALA A 126 -20.89 15.15 3.10
CA ALA A 126 -20.79 13.73 2.79
C ALA A 126 -21.76 13.30 1.67
N SER A 127 -22.88 14.01 1.43
CA SER A 127 -23.83 13.65 0.38
C SER A 127 -23.27 13.85 -1.03
N VAL A 128 -22.41 14.86 -1.24
CA VAL A 128 -21.73 15.11 -2.52
C VAL A 128 -20.54 14.14 -2.70
N ASN A 129 -19.87 13.81 -1.62
CA ASN A 129 -18.78 12.82 -1.63
C ASN A 129 -19.33 11.38 -1.69
N LEU A 130 -20.52 11.11 -1.10
CA LEU A 130 -21.16 9.78 -1.18
C LEU A 130 -21.53 9.40 -2.62
N ALA A 131 -21.96 10.35 -3.44
CA ALA A 131 -22.23 10.12 -4.87
C ALA A 131 -20.95 9.83 -5.67
N ARG A 132 -19.83 10.44 -5.30
CA ARG A 132 -18.50 10.11 -5.89
C ARG A 132 -17.90 8.82 -5.32
N HIS A 133 -18.27 8.41 -4.11
CA HIS A 133 -17.79 7.21 -3.44
C HIS A 133 -18.68 5.98 -3.63
N ALA A 134 -19.91 6.14 -4.13
CA ALA A 134 -20.76 5.02 -4.53
C ALA A 134 -20.13 4.20 -5.69
N ASP A 135 -19.30 4.86 -6.51
CA ASP A 135 -18.52 4.22 -7.59
C ASP A 135 -17.06 3.90 -7.20
N GLY A 136 -16.67 4.12 -5.95
CA GLY A 136 -15.31 3.86 -5.44
C GLY A 136 -14.88 2.40 -5.53
N LEU A 137 -13.58 2.15 -5.42
CA LEU A 137 -13.01 0.81 -5.38
C LEU A 137 -13.37 0.14 -4.04
N THR A 138 -14.40 -0.74 -4.06
CA THR A 138 -14.76 -1.54 -2.88
C THR A 138 -13.69 -2.60 -2.60
N LEU A 139 -13.63 -3.11 -1.37
CA LEU A 139 -12.71 -4.18 -1.02
C LEU A 139 -12.94 -5.43 -1.89
N HIS A 140 -14.20 -5.79 -2.15
CA HIS A 140 -14.56 -6.89 -3.06
C HIS A 140 -14.04 -6.65 -4.49
N SER A 141 -14.25 -5.44 -5.04
CA SER A 141 -13.74 -5.08 -6.37
C SER A 141 -12.21 -5.09 -6.41
N LEU A 142 -11.53 -4.60 -5.36
CA LEU A 142 -10.08 -4.64 -5.27
C LEU A 142 -9.55 -6.08 -5.32
N PHE A 143 -10.12 -7.01 -4.56
CA PHE A 143 -9.73 -8.43 -4.59
C PHE A 143 -10.02 -9.08 -5.94
N PHE A 144 -11.16 -8.77 -6.57
CA PHE A 144 -11.49 -9.24 -7.91
C PHE A 144 -10.41 -8.84 -8.93
N HIS A 145 -10.06 -7.55 -8.96
CA HIS A 145 -9.05 -7.05 -9.92
C HIS A 145 -7.64 -7.51 -9.59
N ALA A 146 -7.27 -7.55 -8.30
CA ALA A 146 -5.99 -8.11 -7.89
C ALA A 146 -5.87 -9.58 -8.33
N LYS A 147 -6.89 -10.40 -8.11
CA LYS A 147 -6.89 -11.81 -8.54
C LYS A 147 -6.81 -11.96 -10.06
N ARG A 148 -7.54 -11.14 -10.82
CA ARG A 148 -7.54 -11.16 -12.29
C ARG A 148 -6.18 -10.81 -12.87
N LEU A 149 -5.48 -9.85 -12.28
CA LEU A 149 -4.23 -9.31 -12.78
C LEU A 149 -2.98 -10.03 -12.22
N MET A 150 -3.13 -10.82 -11.16
CA MET A 150 -2.04 -11.50 -10.50
C MET A 150 -1.65 -12.79 -11.24
N SER A 151 -0.36 -13.06 -11.36
CA SER A 151 0.14 -14.33 -11.87
C SER A 151 -0.24 -15.51 -10.93
N SER A 152 -0.23 -16.73 -11.45
CA SER A 152 -0.61 -17.93 -10.67
C SER A 152 0.26 -18.17 -9.42
N GLN A 153 1.49 -17.66 -9.41
CA GLN A 153 2.42 -17.73 -8.28
C GLN A 153 2.65 -16.36 -7.64
N GLY A 154 1.87 -15.37 -8.01
CA GLY A 154 2.00 -14.00 -7.52
C GLY A 154 1.51 -13.80 -6.09
N PHE A 155 1.80 -12.62 -5.57
CA PHE A 155 1.39 -12.19 -4.25
C PHE A 155 0.65 -10.84 -4.32
N PHE A 156 -0.38 -10.72 -3.50
CA PHE A 156 -1.07 -9.45 -3.29
C PHE A 156 -0.86 -8.97 -1.86
N TYR A 157 -0.35 -7.75 -1.70
CA TYR A 157 -0.09 -7.11 -0.42
C TYR A 157 -1.08 -5.98 -0.18
N ILE A 158 -1.64 -5.91 1.03
CA ILE A 158 -2.60 -4.88 1.39
C ILE A 158 -2.36 -4.38 2.81
N LEU A 159 -2.49 -3.06 3.00
CA LEU A 159 -2.59 -2.43 4.32
C LEU A 159 -4.07 -2.17 4.63
N MET A 160 -4.52 -2.54 5.84
CA MET A 160 -5.91 -2.38 6.26
C MET A 160 -6.01 -1.89 7.70
N PRO A 161 -7.11 -1.21 8.10
CA PRO A 161 -7.46 -1.06 9.50
C PRO A 161 -7.66 -2.42 10.16
N PHE A 162 -7.14 -2.60 11.36
CA PHE A 162 -7.18 -3.90 12.05
C PHE A 162 -8.61 -4.43 12.26
N TYR A 163 -9.58 -3.54 12.52
CA TYR A 163 -10.98 -3.93 12.73
C TYR A 163 -11.64 -4.56 11.48
N ARG A 164 -11.06 -4.36 10.29
CA ARG A 164 -11.52 -4.98 9.02
C ARG A 164 -10.76 -6.26 8.66
N LYS A 165 -9.86 -6.73 9.50
CA LYS A 165 -9.06 -7.93 9.23
C LYS A 165 -9.92 -9.15 8.88
N ALA A 166 -10.94 -9.44 9.68
CA ALA A 166 -11.84 -10.58 9.46
C ALA A 166 -12.59 -10.47 8.13
N GLU A 167 -13.19 -9.29 7.84
CA GLU A 167 -13.85 -9.00 6.57
C GLU A 167 -12.90 -9.17 5.37
N CYS A 168 -11.68 -8.66 5.51
CA CYS A 168 -10.66 -8.76 4.46
C CYS A 168 -10.31 -10.23 4.15
N LEU A 169 -10.11 -11.05 5.16
CA LEU A 169 -9.80 -12.49 5.01
C LEU A 169 -10.97 -13.26 4.40
N GLU A 170 -12.20 -12.94 4.80
CA GLU A 170 -13.42 -13.55 4.26
C GLU A 170 -13.58 -13.24 2.76
N ILE A 171 -13.47 -11.96 2.37
CA ILE A 171 -13.56 -11.55 0.97
C ILE A 171 -12.43 -12.19 0.14
N ALA A 172 -11.19 -12.17 0.64
CA ALA A 172 -10.06 -12.78 -0.06
C ALA A 172 -10.31 -14.27 -0.39
N SER A 173 -10.87 -15.02 0.56
CA SER A 173 -11.17 -16.45 0.39
C SER A 173 -12.17 -16.72 -0.75
N GLN A 174 -13.13 -15.80 -0.98
CA GLN A 174 -14.11 -15.91 -2.07
C GLN A 174 -13.45 -15.84 -3.45
N PHE A 175 -12.27 -15.21 -3.55
CA PHE A 175 -11.47 -15.14 -4.77
C PHE A 175 -10.35 -16.19 -4.81
N GLY A 176 -10.31 -17.13 -3.88
CA GLY A 176 -9.25 -18.14 -3.78
C GLY A 176 -7.89 -17.52 -3.46
N LEU A 177 -7.89 -16.49 -2.62
CA LEU A 177 -6.69 -15.85 -2.07
C LEU A 177 -6.63 -16.12 -0.56
N PHE A 178 -5.50 -16.65 -0.11
CA PHE A 178 -5.26 -17.06 1.26
C PHE A 178 -4.07 -16.30 1.83
N PRO A 179 -4.07 -15.97 3.13
CA PRO A 179 -2.95 -15.26 3.72
C PRO A 179 -1.71 -16.16 3.76
N ALA A 180 -0.59 -15.64 3.25
CA ALA A 180 0.73 -16.22 3.37
C ALA A 180 1.53 -15.60 4.53
N SER A 181 1.31 -14.30 4.80
CA SER A 181 1.90 -13.60 5.93
C SER A 181 0.95 -12.51 6.45
N ILE A 182 0.86 -12.36 7.75
CA ILE A 182 0.03 -11.36 8.45
C ILE A 182 0.90 -10.65 9.48
N ALA A 183 0.93 -9.32 9.45
CA ALA A 183 1.56 -8.51 10.47
C ALA A 183 0.54 -7.57 11.10
N ASP A 184 0.21 -7.81 12.38
CA ASP A 184 -0.63 -6.93 13.18
C ASP A 184 0.22 -5.78 13.72
N VAL A 185 -0.18 -4.53 13.47
CA VAL A 185 0.61 -3.34 13.80
C VAL A 185 0.05 -2.64 15.03
N LYS A 186 0.90 -2.45 16.03
CA LYS A 186 0.60 -1.73 17.27
C LYS A 186 1.40 -0.43 17.37
N GLN A 187 0.76 0.62 17.90
CA GLN A 187 1.45 1.89 18.17
C GLN A 187 2.55 1.72 19.24
N SER A 188 2.25 0.95 20.30
CA SER A 188 3.19 0.59 21.37
C SER A 188 2.78 -0.77 21.97
N PRO A 189 3.59 -1.37 22.87
CA PRO A 189 3.24 -2.64 23.53
C PRO A 189 1.90 -2.62 24.27
N PHE A 190 1.46 -1.44 24.72
CA PHE A 190 0.27 -1.24 25.55
C PHE A 190 -1.01 -0.94 24.75
N HIS A 191 -0.91 -0.75 23.42
CA HIS A 191 -2.07 -0.47 22.55
C HIS A 191 -2.52 -1.73 21.85
N ASP A 192 -3.81 -1.80 21.55
CA ASP A 192 -4.33 -2.80 20.65
C ASP A 192 -3.85 -2.55 19.22
N PRO A 193 -3.84 -3.57 18.34
CA PRO A 193 -3.53 -3.39 16.94
C PRO A 193 -4.48 -2.40 16.27
N PHE A 194 -3.94 -1.49 15.47
CA PHE A 194 -4.74 -0.50 14.74
C PHE A 194 -4.66 -0.67 13.21
N ARG A 195 -3.62 -1.35 12.72
CA ARG A 195 -3.46 -1.75 11.32
C ARG A 195 -3.11 -3.23 11.22
N VAL A 196 -3.36 -3.78 10.06
CA VAL A 196 -2.90 -5.10 9.64
C VAL A 196 -2.32 -5.00 8.23
N MET A 197 -1.18 -5.62 8.03
CA MET A 197 -0.55 -5.81 6.72
C MET A 197 -0.67 -7.28 6.38
N ILE A 198 -1.18 -7.59 5.19
CA ILE A 198 -1.44 -8.97 4.77
C ILE A 198 -0.83 -9.21 3.40
N GLN A 199 -0.09 -10.30 3.28
CA GLN A 199 0.35 -10.88 2.02
C GLN A 199 -0.58 -12.04 1.68
N PHE A 200 -1.22 -11.98 0.52
CA PHE A 200 -2.07 -13.04 -0.01
C PHE A 200 -1.39 -13.79 -1.15
N SER A 201 -1.71 -15.06 -1.28
CA SER A 201 -1.36 -15.92 -2.42
C SER A 201 -2.52 -16.84 -2.77
N ALA A 202 -2.42 -17.54 -3.92
CA ALA A 202 -3.38 -18.58 -4.28
C ALA A 202 -3.09 -19.94 -3.59
N ARG A 203 -2.08 -20.00 -2.70
CA ARG A 203 -1.72 -21.22 -1.95
C ARG A 203 -2.40 -21.21 -0.59
N THR A 204 -2.73 -22.40 -0.10
CA THR A 204 -3.39 -22.61 1.20
C THR A 204 -2.41 -22.98 2.32
N ASP A 205 -1.15 -22.55 2.21
CA ASP A 205 -0.14 -22.81 3.23
C ASP A 205 -0.49 -22.09 4.55
N ASN A 206 0.10 -22.53 5.66
CA ASN A 206 -0.08 -21.84 6.93
C ASN A 206 0.57 -20.43 6.86
N ALA A 207 -0.22 -19.41 7.24
CA ALA A 207 0.25 -18.04 7.28
C ALA A 207 1.29 -17.83 8.38
N GLU A 208 2.37 -17.11 8.07
CA GLU A 208 3.24 -16.53 9.10
C GLU A 208 2.49 -15.39 9.78
N ILE A 209 2.42 -15.41 11.11
CA ILE A 209 1.74 -14.35 11.89
C ILE A 209 2.76 -13.67 12.80
N GLU A 210 2.86 -12.35 12.69
CA GLU A 210 3.73 -11.52 13.51
C GLU A 210 3.01 -10.30 14.07
N THR A 211 3.59 -9.68 15.09
CA THR A 211 3.16 -8.37 15.60
C THR A 211 4.30 -7.39 15.47
N ILE A 212 4.06 -6.26 14.82
CA ILE A 212 5.04 -5.18 14.70
C ILE A 212 4.62 -4.01 15.58
N ILE A 213 5.51 -3.63 16.48
CA ILE A 213 5.35 -2.48 17.38
C ILE A 213 6.12 -1.31 16.80
N ILE A 214 5.45 -0.14 16.65
CA ILE A 214 6.10 1.06 16.11
C ILE A 214 7.02 1.68 17.16
N LYS A 215 6.50 1.94 18.35
CA LYS A 215 7.24 2.60 19.43
C LYS A 215 7.45 1.68 20.61
N LYS A 216 8.67 1.60 21.09
CA LYS A 216 9.06 0.89 22.31
C LYS A 216 8.57 1.65 23.57
N ASN A 217 8.69 2.99 23.52
CA ASN A 217 8.25 3.93 24.53
C ASN A 217 7.90 5.30 23.88
N ALA A 218 7.69 6.34 24.65
CA ALA A 218 7.27 7.66 24.14
C ALA A 218 8.30 8.30 23.17
N SER A 219 9.59 8.05 23.36
CA SER A 219 10.71 8.66 22.62
C SER A 219 11.31 7.75 21.55
N ASP A 220 11.26 6.41 21.72
CA ASP A 220 12.01 5.47 20.91
C ASP A 220 11.15 4.59 20.02
N TYR A 221 11.59 4.38 18.80
CA TYR A 221 11.06 3.34 17.94
C TYR A 221 11.51 1.94 18.41
N ALA A 222 10.65 0.94 18.19
CA ALA A 222 10.98 -0.46 18.46
C ALA A 222 12.03 -0.98 17.45
N ASP A 223 12.83 -1.97 17.86
CA ASP A 223 13.95 -2.47 17.06
C ASP A 223 13.50 -3.07 15.72
N ALA A 224 12.39 -3.82 15.71
CA ALA A 224 11.82 -4.37 14.47
C ALA A 224 11.36 -3.25 13.50
N PHE A 225 10.79 -2.16 14.02
CA PHE A 225 10.41 -1.00 13.21
C PHE A 225 11.64 -0.30 12.63
N LYS A 226 12.69 -0.10 13.45
CA LYS A 226 13.95 0.49 12.99
C LYS A 226 14.59 -0.34 11.89
N LEU A 227 14.69 -1.66 12.08
CA LEU A 227 15.28 -2.59 11.11
C LEU A 227 14.57 -2.52 9.74
N LEU A 228 13.23 -2.44 9.73
CA LEU A 228 12.47 -2.33 8.49
C LEU A 228 12.67 -1.00 7.78
N LEU A 229 12.77 0.11 8.54
CA LEU A 229 12.80 1.46 7.95
C LEU A 229 14.19 2.08 7.86
N GLU A 230 15.24 1.44 8.39
CA GLU A 230 16.59 1.99 8.40
C GLU A 230 17.13 2.36 7.01
N GLN A 231 16.77 1.59 5.98
CA GLN A 231 17.21 1.89 4.61
C GLN A 231 16.41 3.04 3.95
N TYR A 232 15.28 3.45 4.54
CA TYR A 232 14.39 4.47 3.99
C TYR A 232 14.48 5.80 4.73
N TYR A 233 14.38 5.79 6.07
CA TYR A 233 14.30 7.01 6.86
C TYR A 233 15.66 7.68 7.05
N VAL A 234 15.67 9.02 6.94
CA VAL A 234 16.86 9.83 7.18
C VAL A 234 17.26 9.76 8.66
N ASN A 235 16.27 9.80 9.55
CA ASN A 235 16.45 9.73 11.01
C ASN A 235 15.48 8.70 11.61
N LEU A 236 16.00 7.85 12.48
CA LEU A 236 15.27 6.82 13.23
C LEU A 236 15.63 6.87 14.73
#